data_c004da69c51641833ed57e32ee88e306
#
_entry.id   c004da69c51641833ed57e32ee88e306
#
_cell.length_a   1.000
_cell.length_b   1.000
_cell.length_c   1.000
_cell.angle_alpha   90.00
_cell.angle_beta   90.00
_cell.angle_gamma   90.00
#
_symmetry.space_group_name_H-M   'P 1'
#
loop_
_entity.id
_entity.type
_entity.pdbx_description
1 polymer ?
#
loop_
_entity_poly.entity_id
_entity_poly.type
_entity_poly.pdbx_seq_one_letter_code
_entity_poly.pdbx_strand_id
1 'polypeptide(L)' 'MEVVNFLSRYQKTLQTRVDDISISLTSGSASDMSAYRAMVGEIQGITYALEELRALLKKVNYD' A
#
# COMPACT_ATOMS: atom_id res chain seq x y z
N MET A 1 -2.58 -16.72 15.30
CA MET A 1 -1.15 -16.88 15.03
C MET A 1 -0.49 -15.51 14.91
N GLU A 2 0.61 -15.33 15.63
CA GLU A 2 1.25 -14.01 15.71
C GLU A 2 1.80 -13.52 14.39
N VAL A 3 2.35 -14.42 13.57
CA VAL A 3 2.89 -14.06 12.26
C VAL A 3 1.79 -13.53 11.36
N VAL A 4 0.62 -14.19 11.35
CA VAL A 4 -0.51 -13.75 10.55
C VAL A 4 -1.01 -12.39 11.03
N ASN A 5 -1.06 -12.20 12.35
CA ASN A 5 -1.46 -10.91 12.92
C ASN A 5 -0.49 -9.80 12.54
N PHE A 6 0.80 -10.08 12.57
CA PHE A 6 1.82 -9.13 12.16
C PHE A 6 1.66 -8.74 10.68
N LEU A 7 1.46 -9.74 9.82
CA LEU A 7 1.30 -9.49 8.39
C LEU A 7 0.02 -8.71 8.10
N SER A 8 -1.05 -9.00 8.85
CA SER A 8 -2.31 -8.25 8.70
C SER A 8 -2.15 -6.80 9.11
N ARG A 9 -1.40 -6.53 10.17
CA ARG A 9 -1.09 -5.17 10.58
C ARG A 9 -0.25 -4.44 9.56
N TYR A 10 0.72 -5.13 8.99
CA TYR A 10 1.57 -4.55 7.96
C TYR A 10 0.74 -4.22 6.71
N GLN A 11 -0.16 -5.10 6.33
CA GLN A 11 -1.08 -4.85 5.22
C GLN A 11 -1.89 -3.58 5.47
N LYS A 12 -2.42 -3.43 6.67
CA LYS A 12 -3.21 -2.26 7.04
C LYS A 12 -2.36 -0.98 6.98
N THR A 13 -1.13 -1.06 7.45
CA THR A 13 -0.19 0.06 7.41
C THR A 13 0.08 0.49 5.97
N LEU A 14 0.31 -0.46 5.08
CA LEU A 14 0.54 -0.17 3.68
C LEU A 14 -0.70 0.45 3.02
N GLN A 15 -1.89 -0.06 3.36
CA GLN A 15 -3.13 0.49 2.82
C GLN A 15 -3.34 1.93 3.29
N THR A 16 -3.03 2.22 4.54
CA THR A 16 -3.11 3.58 5.07
C THR A 16 -2.18 4.51 4.30
N ARG A 17 -0.97 4.04 3.97
CA ARG A 17 -0.02 4.84 3.20
C ARG A 17 -0.57 5.17 1.82
N VAL A 18 -1.16 4.18 1.14
CA VAL A 18 -1.79 4.40 -0.17
C VAL A 18 -2.91 5.43 -0.05
N ASP A 19 -3.75 5.29 0.97
CA ASP A 19 -4.87 6.21 1.19
C ASP A 19 -4.37 7.63 1.41
N ASP A 20 -3.32 7.81 2.21
CA ASP A 20 -2.76 9.13 2.50
C ASP A 20 -2.18 9.78 1.25
N ILE A 21 -1.46 9.01 0.43
CA ILE A 21 -0.90 9.53 -0.82
C ILE A 21 -2.02 9.89 -1.79
N SER A 22 -3.07 9.06 -1.86
CA SER A 22 -4.22 9.33 -2.73
C SER A 22 -4.91 10.61 -2.34
N ILE A 23 -5.07 10.87 -1.04
CA ILE A 23 -5.65 12.12 -0.54
C ILE A 23 -4.76 13.30 -0.94
N SER A 24 -3.44 13.15 -0.81
CA SER A 24 -2.51 14.21 -1.21
C SER A 24 -2.62 14.53 -2.70
N LEU A 25 -2.74 13.51 -3.55
CA LEU A 25 -2.91 13.72 -4.99
C LEU A 25 -4.20 14.46 -5.31
N THR A 26 -5.30 14.05 -4.70
CA THR A 26 -6.62 14.65 -4.98
C THR A 26 -6.76 16.03 -4.39
N SER A 27 -6.01 16.36 -3.35
CA SER A 27 -6.04 17.67 -2.73
C SER A 27 -5.11 18.68 -3.41
N GLY A 28 -4.36 18.24 -4.43
CA GLY A 28 -3.46 19.14 -5.16
C GLY A 28 -2.14 19.39 -4.45
N SER A 29 -1.71 18.50 -3.57
CA SER A 29 -0.47 18.66 -2.82
C SER A 29 0.79 18.48 -3.67
N ALA A 30 0.66 17.87 -4.85
CA ALA A 30 1.80 17.72 -5.75
C ALA A 30 2.14 19.07 -6.35
N SER A 31 3.38 19.54 -6.15
CA SER A 31 3.80 20.88 -6.57
C SER A 31 4.12 20.95 -8.08
N ASP A 32 4.49 19.83 -8.67
CA ASP A 32 4.82 19.78 -10.09
C ASP A 32 4.62 18.35 -10.61
N MET A 33 4.91 18.17 -11.91
CA MET A 33 4.72 16.87 -12.55
C MET A 33 5.66 15.80 -11.97
N SER A 34 6.87 16.19 -11.60
CA SER A 34 7.81 15.23 -11.00
C SER A 34 7.30 14.70 -9.67
N ALA A 35 6.77 15.60 -8.83
CA ALA A 35 6.17 15.20 -7.55
C ALA A 35 4.95 14.32 -7.77
N TYR A 36 4.11 14.66 -8.74
CA TYR A 36 2.95 13.87 -9.09
C TYR A 36 3.34 12.46 -9.52
N ARG A 37 4.31 12.33 -10.41
CA ARG A 37 4.79 11.03 -10.88
C ARG A 37 5.39 10.20 -9.76
N ALA A 38 6.11 10.83 -8.84
CA ALA A 38 6.68 10.14 -7.70
C ALA A 38 5.59 9.56 -6.81
N MET A 39 4.52 10.32 -6.56
CA MET A 39 3.39 9.86 -5.77
C MET A 39 2.67 8.70 -6.45
N VAL A 40 2.43 8.80 -7.75
CA VAL A 40 1.79 7.73 -8.52
C VAL A 40 2.66 6.47 -8.47
N GLY A 41 3.97 6.63 -8.63
CA GLY A 41 4.90 5.50 -8.56
C GLY A 41 4.88 4.83 -7.20
N GLU A 42 4.80 5.62 -6.13
CA GLU A 42 4.72 5.06 -4.77
C GLU A 42 3.44 4.27 -4.57
N ILE A 43 2.30 4.81 -5.04
CA ILE A 43 1.02 4.11 -4.96
C ILE A 43 1.09 2.79 -5.72
N GLN A 44 1.64 2.81 -6.93
CA GLN A 44 1.76 1.59 -7.74
C GLN A 44 2.64 0.54 -7.07
N GLY A 45 3.77 0.97 -6.51
CA GLY A 45 4.67 0.06 -5.82
C GLY A 45 4.05 -0.56 -4.59
N ILE A 46 3.37 0.23 -3.78
CA ILE A 46 2.71 -0.26 -2.57
C ILE A 46 1.53 -1.15 -2.93
N THR A 47 0.77 -0.80 -3.97
CA THR A 47 -0.35 -1.62 -4.43
C THR A 47 0.14 -2.99 -4.88
N TYR A 48 1.25 -3.04 -5.60
CA TYR A 48 1.86 -4.31 -5.98
C TYR A 48 2.25 -5.13 -4.75
N ALA A 49 2.89 -4.48 -3.78
CA ALA A 49 3.28 -5.14 -2.54
C ALA A 49 2.08 -5.68 -1.77
N LEU A 50 0.97 -4.92 -1.75
CA LEU A 50 -0.26 -5.36 -1.11
C LEU A 50 -0.84 -6.60 -1.79
N GLU A 51 -0.81 -6.65 -3.11
CA GLU A 51 -1.29 -7.82 -3.85
C GLU A 51 -0.47 -9.05 -3.51
N GLU A 52 0.85 -8.90 -3.46
CA GLU A 52 1.74 -9.99 -3.08
C GLU A 52 1.47 -10.45 -1.65
N LEU A 53 1.30 -9.50 -0.75
CA LEU A 53 1.05 -9.82 0.66
C LEU A 53 -0.28 -10.54 0.84
N ARG A 54 -1.32 -10.10 0.14
CA ARG A 54 -2.63 -10.76 0.18
C ARG A 54 -2.54 -12.19 -0.32
N ALA A 55 -1.79 -12.42 -1.39
CA ALA A 55 -1.59 -13.76 -1.92
C ALA A 55 -0.91 -14.66 -0.91
N LEU A 56 0.12 -14.14 -0.23
CA LEU A 56 0.84 -14.88 0.80
C LEU A 56 -0.04 -15.19 2.00
N LEU A 57 -0.81 -14.21 2.46
CA LEU A 57 -1.72 -14.40 3.60
C LEU A 57 -2.78 -15.43 3.29
N LYS A 58 -3.33 -15.40 2.08
CA LYS A 58 -4.33 -16.35 1.64
C LYS A 58 -3.73 -17.77 1.63
N LYS A 59 -2.52 -17.90 1.15
CA LYS A 59 -1.84 -19.20 1.10
C LYS A 59 -1.60 -19.75 2.50
N VAL A 60 -1.14 -18.91 3.42
CA VAL A 60 -0.88 -19.31 4.80
C VAL A 60 -2.18 -19.75 5.49
N ASN A 61 -3.27 -19.03 5.25
CA ASN A 61 -4.55 -19.34 5.88
C ASN A 61 -5.17 -20.64 5.39
N TYR A 62 -4.87 -21.04 4.15
CA TYR A 62 -5.42 -22.28 3.58
C TYR A 62 -4.51 -23.47 3.73
N ASP A 63 -3.26 -23.25 4.08
CA ASP A 63 -2.32 -24.32 4.36
C ASP A 63 -2.32 -24.65 5.83
#